data_fac9e41d9921b64d13f1c04b6279b97e
#
_entry.id   fac9e41d9921b64d13f1c04b6279b97e
#
_cell.length_a   1.000
_cell.length_b   1.000
_cell.length_c   1.000
_cell.angle_alpha   90.00
_cell.angle_beta   90.00
_cell.angle_gamma   90.00
#
_symmetry.space_group_name_H-M   'P 1'
#
loop_
_entity.id
_entity.type
_entity.pdbx_description
1 polymer ?
#
loop_
_entity_poly.entity_id
_entity_poly.type
_entity_poly.pdbx_seq_one_letter_code
_entity_poly.pdbx_strand_id
1 'polypeptide(L)'
;MIKKIIIASLALFFFLIQPTVFANSTYGSGNYGDCQYSSCSITITSSAAVGLNLTPSSSGSCAIGSDSVIVTTHNTNGYFLQLSATTSQTSLNNGPSTIPSTSGTFVAPAALTTNTWGFRVDGQGGFGAGPTTNLTNPSLSTFSGLSIAPGYTIKTTTTPTPKNTGVDIGDTTVVWYGVCADSSNKNGTYSDRITYTATANP
;
A
#
# COMPACT_ATOMS: atom_id res chain seq x y z
N MET A 1 -19.88 51.75 7.84
CA MET A 1 -20.45 50.36 7.76
C MET A 1 -19.43 49.50 7.05
N ILE A 2 -18.65 48.75 7.80
CA ILE A 2 -17.61 47.84 7.25
C ILE A 2 -18.25 46.44 7.15
N LYS A 3 -18.45 45.98 5.92
CA LYS A 3 -18.90 44.60 5.67
C LYS A 3 -17.74 43.64 5.93
N LYS A 4 -17.85 42.81 6.96
CA LYS A 4 -16.94 41.69 7.18
C LYS A 4 -17.26 40.60 6.16
N ILE A 5 -16.31 40.33 5.27
CA ILE A 5 -16.34 39.16 4.38
C ILE A 5 -15.84 37.98 5.20
N ILE A 6 -16.71 37.04 5.51
CA ILE A 6 -16.35 35.75 6.11
C ILE A 6 -15.91 34.85 4.96
N ILE A 7 -14.61 34.60 4.86
CA ILE A 7 -14.04 33.60 3.97
C ILE A 7 -14.22 32.26 4.68
N ALA A 8 -15.19 31.46 4.25
CA ALA A 8 -15.32 30.08 4.67
C ALA A 8 -14.14 29.30 4.05
N SER A 9 -13.16 29.00 4.88
CA SER A 9 -12.04 28.12 4.50
C SER A 9 -12.58 26.70 4.36
N LEU A 10 -12.71 26.25 3.12
CA LEU A 10 -13.01 24.84 2.78
C LEU A 10 -11.76 24.04 3.14
N ALA A 11 -11.77 23.34 4.28
CA ALA A 11 -10.70 22.46 4.70
C ALA A 11 -10.70 21.23 3.79
N LEU A 12 -9.79 21.21 2.83
CA LEU A 12 -9.54 20.06 1.96
C LEU A 12 -8.78 19.01 2.77
N PHE A 13 -9.38 17.83 2.96
CA PHE A 13 -8.78 16.72 3.69
C PHE A 13 -7.85 15.93 2.78
N PHE A 14 -6.56 15.89 3.09
CA PHE A 14 -5.61 14.99 2.46
C PHE A 14 -5.26 13.84 3.41
N PHE A 15 -5.57 12.61 3.00
CA PHE A 15 -4.98 11.42 3.60
C PHE A 15 -3.67 11.11 2.88
N LEU A 16 -2.56 11.21 3.58
CA LEU A 16 -1.26 10.86 3.04
C LEU A 16 -0.83 9.53 3.65
N ILE A 17 -0.90 8.45 2.85
CA ILE A 17 -0.18 7.21 3.13
C ILE A 17 1.18 7.36 2.47
N GLN A 18 2.25 7.44 3.26
CA GLN A 18 3.61 7.54 2.74
C GLN A 18 4.28 6.18 2.81
N PRO A 19 4.50 5.49 1.67
CA PRO A 19 5.31 4.29 1.66
C PRO A 19 6.78 4.67 1.86
N THR A 20 7.45 3.99 2.78
CA THR A 20 8.91 3.93 2.84
C THR A 20 9.37 2.72 2.05
N VAL A 21 10.28 2.93 1.12
CA VAL A 21 10.77 1.91 0.22
C VAL A 21 12.18 1.51 0.66
N PHE A 22 12.38 0.22 0.97
CA PHE A 22 13.69 -0.34 1.22
C PHE A 22 13.96 -1.47 0.22
N ALA A 23 15.08 -1.36 -0.50
CA ALA A 23 15.66 -2.48 -1.19
C ALA A 23 16.76 -3.06 -0.27
N ASN A 24 16.57 -4.28 0.21
CA ASN A 24 17.58 -4.97 1.00
C ASN A 24 18.20 -6.07 0.14
N SER A 25 19.41 -5.83 -0.35
CA SER A 25 20.27 -6.87 -0.89
C SER A 25 21.26 -7.26 0.20
N THR A 26 21.08 -8.41 0.82
CA THR A 26 22.07 -8.95 1.75
C THR A 26 23.27 -9.42 0.94
N TYR A 27 24.35 -8.65 0.97
CA TYR A 27 25.63 -9.03 0.37
C TYR A 27 26.11 -10.31 1.06
N GLY A 28 26.11 -11.46 0.34
CA GLY A 28 26.73 -12.69 0.81
C GLY A 28 25.82 -13.87 1.14
N SER A 29 24.50 -13.81 0.95
CA SER A 29 23.59 -14.94 1.16
C SER A 29 23.12 -15.66 -0.12
N GLY A 30 23.56 -15.22 -1.30
CA GLY A 30 23.31 -15.89 -2.58
C GLY A 30 24.44 -16.85 -2.93
N ASN A 31 24.12 -18.03 -3.46
CA ASN A 31 25.12 -18.90 -4.08
C ASN A 31 25.87 -18.15 -5.19
N TYR A 32 27.19 -18.24 -5.19
CA TYR A 32 28.06 -17.77 -6.28
C TYR A 32 27.73 -18.58 -7.56
N GLY A 33 26.70 -18.24 -8.28
CA GLY A 33 26.31 -18.98 -9.48
C GLY A 33 25.03 -18.45 -10.13
N ASP A 34 24.14 -17.84 -9.36
CA ASP A 34 22.83 -17.42 -9.84
C ASP A 34 22.78 -16.00 -10.38
N CYS A 35 23.85 -15.23 -10.18
CA CYS A 35 23.99 -13.89 -10.74
C CYS A 35 25.35 -13.72 -11.42
N GLN A 36 25.36 -13.23 -12.64
CA GLN A 36 26.62 -12.73 -13.26
C GLN A 36 27.22 -11.63 -12.37
N TYR A 37 28.52 -11.70 -12.12
CA TYR A 37 29.29 -10.71 -11.37
C TYR A 37 28.87 -9.29 -11.76
N SER A 38 28.37 -8.50 -10.80
CA SER A 38 27.82 -7.14 -10.93
C SER A 38 26.32 -6.98 -11.25
N SER A 39 25.53 -8.04 -11.42
CA SER A 39 24.12 -7.92 -11.87
C SER A 39 23.05 -8.35 -10.86
N CYS A 40 23.43 -8.64 -9.61
CA CYS A 40 22.50 -9.04 -8.55
C CYS A 40 21.85 -7.84 -7.83
N SER A 41 21.61 -6.76 -8.53
CA SER A 41 20.87 -5.64 -7.94
C SER A 41 19.38 -5.95 -7.92
N ILE A 42 18.75 -5.61 -6.81
CA ILE A 42 17.30 -5.48 -6.73
C ILE A 42 16.97 -4.03 -6.40
N THR A 43 16.07 -3.45 -7.16
CA THR A 43 15.58 -2.09 -6.91
C THR A 43 14.07 -2.12 -6.76
N ILE A 44 13.55 -1.19 -5.98
CA ILE A 44 12.13 -1.02 -5.76
C ILE A 44 11.78 0.46 -5.85
N THR A 45 10.70 0.77 -6.55
CA THR A 45 10.13 2.11 -6.62
C THR A 45 8.63 2.06 -6.38
N SER A 46 8.07 3.11 -5.77
CA SER A 46 6.65 3.29 -5.60
C SER A 46 6.28 4.76 -5.74
N SER A 47 5.00 5.08 -5.84
CA SER A 47 4.54 6.46 -5.66
C SER A 47 4.78 6.87 -4.21
N ALA A 48 5.25 8.11 -3.99
CA ALA A 48 5.67 8.56 -2.65
C ALA A 48 4.52 8.64 -1.64
N ALA A 49 3.26 8.71 -2.10
CA ALA A 49 2.08 8.79 -1.24
C ALA A 49 0.80 8.39 -2.00
N VAL A 50 -0.15 7.80 -1.29
CA VAL A 50 -1.52 7.60 -1.75
C VAL A 50 -2.45 8.52 -0.97
N GLY A 51 -3.01 9.51 -1.65
CA GLY A 51 -3.97 10.45 -1.06
C GLY A 51 -5.41 9.97 -1.29
N LEU A 52 -6.19 9.85 -0.22
CA LEU A 52 -7.60 9.53 -0.27
C LEU A 52 -8.40 10.70 0.30
N ASN A 53 -9.27 11.28 -0.52
CA ASN A 53 -10.18 12.35 -0.10
C ASN A 53 -11.52 11.77 0.28
N LEU A 54 -11.97 12.07 1.48
CA LEU A 54 -13.23 11.57 2.03
C LEU A 54 -14.04 12.73 2.62
N THR A 55 -15.33 12.75 2.30
CA THR A 55 -16.29 13.62 2.99
C THR A 55 -17.17 12.73 3.85
N PRO A 56 -16.88 12.60 5.17
CA PRO A 56 -17.65 11.74 6.06
C PRO A 56 -19.11 12.18 6.17
N SER A 57 -20.02 11.22 6.09
CA SER A 57 -21.44 11.41 6.35
C SER A 57 -21.86 10.63 7.60
N SER A 58 -23.05 10.87 8.12
CA SER A 58 -23.57 10.10 9.27
C SER A 58 -23.75 8.60 8.97
N SER A 59 -23.93 8.24 7.70
CA SER A 59 -24.04 6.85 7.22
C SER A 59 -22.71 6.23 6.83
N GLY A 60 -21.63 6.97 6.97
CA GLY A 60 -20.30 6.58 6.51
C GLY A 60 -20.07 6.92 5.03
N SER A 61 -18.82 7.15 4.70
CA SER A 61 -18.33 7.34 3.32
C SER A 61 -17.00 6.59 3.18
N CYS A 62 -16.73 6.12 1.97
CA CYS A 62 -15.51 5.34 1.70
C CYS A 62 -14.77 5.89 0.49
N ALA A 63 -13.46 5.71 0.48
CA ALA A 63 -12.60 6.02 -0.65
C ALA A 63 -11.56 4.91 -0.85
N ILE A 64 -11.12 4.75 -2.10
CA ILE A 64 -10.08 3.80 -2.49
C ILE A 64 -9.07 4.49 -3.41
N GLY A 65 -7.81 4.12 -3.30
CA GLY A 65 -6.73 4.58 -4.17
C GLY A 65 -5.63 3.54 -4.26
N SER A 66 -4.73 3.68 -5.20
CA SER A 66 -3.69 2.69 -5.45
C SER A 66 -2.29 3.28 -5.47
N ASP A 67 -1.33 2.42 -5.19
CA ASP A 67 0.09 2.60 -5.41
C ASP A 67 0.59 1.55 -6.40
N SER A 68 1.49 1.95 -7.29
CA SER A 68 2.17 1.04 -8.22
C SER A 68 3.59 0.81 -7.73
N VAL A 69 3.85 -0.38 -7.22
CA VAL A 69 5.16 -0.80 -6.74
C VAL A 69 5.86 -1.55 -7.86
N ILE A 70 7.03 -1.05 -8.30
CA ILE A 70 7.81 -1.65 -9.37
C ILE A 70 9.09 -2.22 -8.77
N VAL A 71 9.31 -3.50 -8.97
CA VAL A 71 10.55 -4.20 -8.60
C VAL A 71 11.33 -4.53 -9.85
N THR A 72 12.64 -4.26 -9.85
CA THR A 72 13.54 -4.63 -10.94
C THR A 72 14.67 -5.49 -10.37
N THR A 73 14.87 -6.67 -10.93
CA THR A 73 15.97 -7.57 -10.56
C THR A 73 16.37 -8.47 -11.73
N HIS A 74 17.67 -8.79 -11.80
CA HIS A 74 18.21 -9.79 -12.73
C HIS A 74 18.37 -11.18 -12.10
N ASN A 75 17.95 -11.34 -10.85
CA ASN A 75 18.02 -12.63 -10.18
C ASN A 75 17.19 -13.67 -10.94
N THR A 76 17.82 -14.74 -11.42
CA THR A 76 17.17 -15.81 -12.18
C THR A 76 16.11 -16.55 -11.39
N ASN A 77 16.24 -16.59 -10.07
CA ASN A 77 15.28 -17.20 -9.15
C ASN A 77 14.15 -16.24 -8.74
N GLY A 78 14.16 -14.98 -9.27
CA GLY A 78 13.13 -13.99 -8.99
C GLY A 78 13.29 -13.31 -7.62
N TYR A 79 12.17 -12.92 -7.04
CA TYR A 79 12.12 -12.17 -5.78
C TYR A 79 10.80 -12.42 -5.03
N PHE A 80 10.77 -12.01 -3.77
CA PHE A 80 9.52 -11.80 -3.06
C PHE A 80 9.41 -10.34 -2.61
N LEU A 81 8.17 -9.83 -2.62
CA LEU A 81 7.80 -8.48 -2.20
C LEU A 81 6.93 -8.57 -0.95
N GLN A 82 7.34 -7.87 0.11
CA GLN A 82 6.61 -7.79 1.36
C GLN A 82 6.05 -6.38 1.59
N LEU A 83 4.95 -6.32 2.32
CA LEU A 83 4.29 -5.10 2.77
C LEU A 83 4.06 -5.18 4.27
N SER A 84 4.47 -4.15 5.00
CA SER A 84 4.29 -4.05 6.45
C SER A 84 4.04 -2.62 6.90
N ALA A 85 3.54 -2.46 8.14
CA ALA A 85 3.62 -1.18 8.83
C ALA A 85 5.09 -0.81 9.07
N THR A 86 5.42 0.46 8.95
CA THR A 86 6.79 0.96 9.23
C THR A 86 7.08 0.96 10.74
N THR A 87 6.05 1.06 11.56
CA THR A 87 6.13 1.08 13.03
C THR A 87 5.28 -0.04 13.63
N SER A 88 5.18 -0.10 14.95
CA SER A 88 4.25 -1.00 15.64
C SER A 88 2.77 -0.57 15.52
N GLN A 89 2.49 0.58 14.88
CA GLN A 89 1.14 1.06 14.65
C GLN A 89 0.63 0.58 13.31
N THR A 90 -0.65 0.18 13.27
CA THR A 90 -1.35 -0.24 12.05
C THR A 90 -2.59 0.61 11.80
N SER A 91 -2.76 1.70 12.53
CA SER A 91 -3.88 2.62 12.42
C SER A 91 -3.47 3.89 11.70
N LEU A 92 -4.36 4.47 10.92
CA LEU A 92 -4.21 5.85 10.46
C LEU A 92 -4.39 6.80 11.65
N ASN A 93 -3.49 7.77 11.80
CA ASN A 93 -3.42 8.65 12.96
C ASN A 93 -3.62 10.12 12.60
N ASN A 94 -4.41 10.83 13.42
CA ASN A 94 -4.57 12.28 13.44
C ASN A 94 -4.44 12.78 14.89
N GLY A 95 -3.22 12.90 15.39
CA GLY A 95 -2.97 13.14 16.81
C GLY A 95 -3.52 11.99 17.68
N PRO A 96 -4.43 12.25 18.62
CA PRO A 96 -5.03 11.21 19.45
C PRO A 96 -6.17 10.44 18.75
N SER A 97 -6.66 10.91 17.61
CA SER A 97 -7.72 10.26 16.85
C SER A 97 -7.15 9.25 15.88
N THR A 98 -7.73 8.07 15.81
CA THR A 98 -7.24 6.96 14.98
C THR A 98 -8.36 6.32 14.18
N ILE A 99 -8.00 5.79 12.99
CA ILE A 99 -8.84 4.87 12.23
C ILE A 99 -8.09 3.54 12.20
N PRO A 100 -8.56 2.50 12.92
CA PRO A 100 -7.89 1.21 12.99
C PRO A 100 -7.89 0.49 11.64
N SER A 101 -6.93 -0.40 11.43
CA SER A 101 -6.98 -1.31 10.29
C SER A 101 -8.11 -2.32 10.45
N THR A 102 -8.68 -2.79 9.32
CA THR A 102 -9.71 -3.83 9.32
C THR A 102 -9.21 -5.13 9.93
N SER A 103 -10.13 -5.95 10.45
CA SER A 103 -9.82 -7.28 11.00
C SER A 103 -9.57 -8.35 9.93
N GLY A 104 -9.82 -8.05 8.65
CA GLY A 104 -9.49 -8.95 7.54
C GLY A 104 -7.98 -9.25 7.51
N THR A 105 -7.60 -10.45 7.09
CA THR A 105 -6.21 -10.86 6.92
C THR A 105 -5.89 -11.05 5.44
N PHE A 106 -4.61 -11.16 5.10
CA PHE A 106 -4.16 -11.37 3.71
C PHE A 106 -4.73 -12.65 3.08
N VAL A 107 -4.94 -13.69 3.88
CA VAL A 107 -5.51 -14.97 3.42
C VAL A 107 -7.03 -15.05 3.57
N ALA A 108 -7.62 -14.22 4.43
CA ALA A 108 -9.06 -14.13 4.67
C ALA A 108 -9.49 -12.65 4.75
N PRO A 109 -9.45 -11.93 3.61
CA PRO A 109 -9.79 -10.52 3.58
C PRO A 109 -11.29 -10.30 3.81
N ALA A 110 -11.63 -9.16 4.40
CA ALA A 110 -13.00 -8.78 4.73
C ALA A 110 -13.39 -7.44 4.11
N ALA A 111 -14.68 -7.18 3.96
CA ALA A 111 -15.17 -5.86 3.58
C ALA A 111 -14.76 -4.83 4.64
N LEU A 112 -14.50 -3.59 4.21
CA LEU A 112 -14.27 -2.50 5.15
C LEU A 112 -15.57 -2.19 5.90
N THR A 113 -15.46 -2.12 7.20
CA THR A 113 -16.51 -1.57 8.06
C THR A 113 -16.31 -0.06 8.26
N THR A 114 -17.32 0.65 8.70
CA THR A 114 -17.20 2.07 9.04
C THR A 114 -16.09 2.29 10.06
N ASN A 115 -15.31 3.35 9.84
CA ASN A 115 -14.16 3.71 10.68
C ASN A 115 -13.03 2.68 10.69
N THR A 116 -12.81 2.00 9.53
CA THR A 116 -11.66 1.13 9.32
C THR A 116 -10.97 1.43 7.99
N TRP A 117 -9.72 0.99 7.88
CA TRP A 117 -8.93 1.05 6.65
C TRP A 117 -8.19 -0.26 6.41
N GLY A 118 -7.67 -0.43 5.22
CA GLY A 118 -6.91 -1.62 4.87
C GLY A 118 -6.33 -1.56 3.47
N PHE A 119 -5.64 -2.63 3.09
CA PHE A 119 -5.06 -2.79 1.76
C PHE A 119 -5.57 -4.05 1.07
N ARG A 120 -5.39 -4.11 -0.26
CA ARG A 120 -5.57 -5.33 -1.07
C ARG A 120 -4.59 -5.37 -2.23
N VAL A 121 -4.31 -6.57 -2.71
CA VAL A 121 -3.52 -6.82 -3.92
C VAL A 121 -4.27 -7.84 -4.75
N ASP A 122 -4.79 -7.43 -5.90
CA ASP A 122 -5.63 -8.28 -6.74
C ASP A 122 -4.89 -9.52 -7.20
N GLY A 123 -5.56 -10.66 -7.15
CA GLY A 123 -5.02 -11.96 -7.53
C GLY A 123 -3.99 -12.54 -6.55
N GLN A 124 -3.80 -11.95 -5.38
CA GLN A 124 -2.88 -12.42 -4.34
C GLN A 124 -3.65 -12.75 -3.05
N GLY A 125 -3.10 -13.64 -2.24
CA GLY A 125 -3.75 -14.05 -0.98
C GLY A 125 -5.19 -14.51 -1.19
N GLY A 126 -6.11 -13.99 -0.39
CA GLY A 126 -7.54 -14.28 -0.48
C GLY A 126 -8.35 -13.23 -1.25
N PHE A 127 -7.73 -12.26 -1.93
CA PHE A 127 -8.45 -11.14 -2.54
C PHE A 127 -9.21 -11.47 -3.83
N GLY A 128 -8.94 -12.61 -4.45
CA GLY A 128 -9.56 -13.00 -5.72
C GLY A 128 -9.00 -12.23 -6.91
N ALA A 129 -9.63 -12.42 -8.05
CA ALA A 129 -9.22 -11.79 -9.30
C ALA A 129 -9.49 -10.28 -9.28
N GLY A 130 -8.64 -9.54 -9.99
CA GLY A 130 -8.79 -8.13 -10.30
C GLY A 130 -8.77 -7.89 -11.80
N PRO A 131 -8.65 -6.67 -12.27
CA PRO A 131 -8.24 -5.49 -11.50
C PRO A 131 -9.36 -4.83 -10.72
N THR A 132 -9.06 -4.39 -9.51
CA THR A 132 -9.85 -3.39 -8.82
C THR A 132 -9.64 -2.03 -9.51
N THR A 133 -10.66 -1.22 -9.55
CA THR A 133 -10.59 0.14 -10.08
C THR A 133 -10.83 1.15 -8.96
N ASN A 134 -10.49 2.43 -9.20
CA ASN A 134 -10.79 3.52 -8.26
C ASN A 134 -12.31 3.75 -8.13
N LEU A 135 -13.00 2.78 -7.56
CA LEU A 135 -14.41 2.90 -7.25
C LEU A 135 -14.57 3.67 -5.93
N THR A 136 -15.48 4.63 -5.92
CA THR A 136 -15.85 5.38 -4.71
C THR A 136 -16.57 4.51 -3.67
N ASN A 137 -16.93 3.29 -4.04
CA ASN A 137 -17.59 2.35 -3.15
C ASN A 137 -16.78 1.06 -2.99
N PRO A 138 -15.94 0.93 -1.95
CA PRO A 138 -15.19 -0.28 -1.65
C PRO A 138 -16.07 -1.42 -1.11
N SER A 139 -17.38 -1.25 -0.98
CA SER A 139 -18.29 -2.29 -0.45
C SER A 139 -18.30 -3.59 -1.27
N LEU A 140 -17.86 -3.53 -2.52
CA LEU A 140 -17.72 -4.70 -3.40
C LEU A 140 -16.33 -5.36 -3.34
N SER A 141 -15.41 -4.80 -2.56
CA SER A 141 -14.03 -5.28 -2.45
C SER A 141 -13.72 -5.66 -1.01
N THR A 142 -12.86 -6.66 -0.86
CA THR A 142 -12.35 -7.08 0.44
C THR A 142 -10.93 -6.55 0.67
N PHE A 143 -10.59 -6.30 1.93
CA PHE A 143 -9.33 -5.71 2.36
C PHE A 143 -8.73 -6.52 3.50
N SER A 144 -7.41 -6.45 3.61
CA SER A 144 -6.65 -6.93 4.77
C SER A 144 -6.25 -5.76 5.64
N GLY A 145 -6.24 -5.98 6.94
CA GLY A 145 -5.56 -5.09 7.86
C GLY A 145 -4.05 -5.14 7.65
N LEU A 146 -3.38 -4.07 8.05
CA LEU A 146 -1.92 -3.99 7.98
C LEU A 146 -1.31 -4.86 9.09
N SER A 147 -0.15 -5.46 8.83
CA SER A 147 0.66 -6.18 9.82
C SER A 147 1.97 -5.44 10.07
N ILE A 148 2.49 -5.56 11.29
CA ILE A 148 3.86 -5.12 11.60
C ILE A 148 4.89 -6.00 10.88
N ALA A 149 6.15 -5.56 10.82
CA ALA A 149 7.22 -6.35 10.21
C ALA A 149 7.30 -7.78 10.79
N PRO A 150 7.56 -8.80 9.95
CA PRO A 150 7.96 -8.75 8.56
C PRO A 150 6.81 -8.47 7.57
N GLY A 151 5.55 -8.39 8.03
CA GLY A 151 4.39 -8.11 7.21
C GLY A 151 3.89 -9.31 6.40
N TYR A 152 3.25 -9.00 5.27
CA TYR A 152 2.72 -10.01 4.34
C TYR A 152 3.60 -10.08 3.09
N THR A 153 3.88 -11.29 2.61
CA THR A 153 4.43 -11.48 1.27
C THR A 153 3.30 -11.30 0.27
N ILE A 154 3.30 -10.15 -0.42
CA ILE A 154 2.24 -9.75 -1.33
C ILE A 154 2.52 -10.18 -2.78
N LYS A 155 3.73 -10.61 -3.09
CA LYS A 155 4.10 -11.20 -4.39
C LYS A 155 5.34 -12.06 -4.26
N THR A 156 5.38 -13.15 -5.01
CA THR A 156 6.57 -13.99 -5.20
C THR A 156 6.70 -14.32 -6.68
N THR A 157 7.92 -14.22 -7.21
CA THR A 157 8.25 -14.63 -8.57
C THR A 157 9.40 -15.62 -8.53
N THR A 158 9.52 -16.43 -9.57
CA THR A 158 10.61 -17.43 -9.75
C THR A 158 11.45 -17.14 -10.99
N THR A 159 11.29 -15.96 -11.55
CA THR A 159 11.99 -15.51 -12.77
C THR A 159 12.44 -14.07 -12.61
N PRO A 160 13.47 -13.63 -13.35
CA PRO A 160 13.87 -12.23 -13.36
C PRO A 160 12.72 -11.32 -13.84
N THR A 161 12.83 -10.05 -13.54
CA THR A 161 11.82 -9.07 -13.97
C THR A 161 11.84 -8.86 -15.48
N PRO A 162 10.69 -8.46 -16.09
CA PRO A 162 10.58 -8.28 -17.53
C PRO A 162 11.51 -7.21 -18.07
N LYS A 163 11.95 -7.43 -19.32
CA LYS A 163 12.72 -6.47 -20.12
C LYS A 163 11.98 -6.14 -21.41
N ASN A 164 12.12 -4.91 -21.86
CA ASN A 164 11.68 -4.49 -23.18
C ASN A 164 12.91 -4.02 -23.98
N THR A 165 13.19 -4.64 -25.14
CA THR A 165 14.35 -4.34 -25.99
C THR A 165 15.68 -4.24 -25.22
N GLY A 166 15.86 -5.12 -24.22
CA GLY A 166 17.05 -5.14 -23.37
C GLY A 166 17.07 -4.15 -22.21
N VAL A 167 16.05 -3.31 -22.09
CA VAL A 167 15.89 -2.36 -20.98
C VAL A 167 14.97 -2.98 -19.92
N ASP A 168 15.37 -2.90 -18.66
CA ASP A 168 14.55 -3.39 -17.55
C ASP A 168 13.32 -2.48 -17.38
N ILE A 169 12.13 -3.05 -17.53
CA ILE A 169 10.86 -2.36 -17.29
C ILE A 169 10.30 -2.66 -15.89
N GLY A 170 10.92 -3.61 -15.19
CA GLY A 170 10.46 -4.05 -13.88
C GLY A 170 9.17 -4.85 -13.91
N ASP A 171 8.79 -5.32 -12.75
CA ASP A 171 7.55 -6.04 -12.49
C ASP A 171 6.66 -5.21 -11.57
N THR A 172 5.50 -4.80 -12.06
CA THR A 172 4.59 -3.91 -11.35
C THR A 172 3.60 -4.70 -10.51
N THR A 173 3.45 -4.30 -9.26
CA THR A 173 2.40 -4.76 -8.35
C THR A 173 1.55 -3.56 -7.94
N VAL A 174 0.25 -3.61 -8.23
CA VAL A 174 -0.68 -2.57 -7.80
C VAL A 174 -1.23 -2.93 -6.43
N VAL A 175 -1.01 -2.05 -5.46
CA VAL A 175 -1.54 -2.17 -4.10
C VAL A 175 -2.62 -1.12 -3.90
N TRP A 176 -3.81 -1.57 -3.56
CA TRP A 176 -4.96 -0.72 -3.32
C TRP A 176 -5.11 -0.47 -1.82
N TYR A 177 -5.46 0.75 -1.47
CA TYR A 177 -5.78 1.18 -0.11
C TYR A 177 -7.21 1.68 -0.06
N GLY A 178 -7.95 1.23 0.94
CA GLY A 178 -9.32 1.67 1.18
C GLY A 178 -9.49 2.19 2.59
N VAL A 179 -10.35 3.18 2.76
CA VAL A 179 -10.76 3.71 4.06
C VAL A 179 -12.24 4.02 4.04
N CYS A 180 -12.93 3.68 5.13
CA CYS A 180 -14.30 4.09 5.40
C CYS A 180 -14.34 4.89 6.70
N ALA A 181 -15.04 6.02 6.70
CA ALA A 181 -15.20 6.86 7.89
C ALA A 181 -16.58 7.53 7.92
N ASP A 182 -17.10 7.76 9.11
CA ASP A 182 -18.32 8.53 9.35
C ASP A 182 -18.03 9.86 10.05
N SER A 183 -19.07 10.63 10.31
CA SER A 183 -18.97 11.95 10.93
C SER A 183 -18.59 11.94 12.41
N SER A 184 -18.41 10.77 13.03
CA SER A 184 -17.90 10.65 14.41
C SER A 184 -16.37 10.83 14.48
N ASN A 185 -15.67 10.63 13.37
CA ASN A 185 -14.24 10.86 13.30
C ASN A 185 -13.92 12.36 13.32
N LYS A 186 -12.87 12.71 14.04
CA LYS A 186 -12.37 14.08 14.05
C LYS A 186 -11.95 14.52 12.65
N ASN A 187 -12.29 15.76 12.30
CA ASN A 187 -11.84 16.36 11.06
C ASN A 187 -10.30 16.53 11.06
N GLY A 188 -9.65 16.25 9.95
CA GLY A 188 -8.21 16.43 9.77
C GLY A 188 -7.57 15.37 8.88
N THR A 189 -6.26 15.44 8.73
CA THR A 189 -5.49 14.46 7.97
C THR A 189 -5.13 13.28 8.85
N TYR A 190 -5.52 12.10 8.42
CA TYR A 190 -5.10 10.83 9.01
C TYR A 190 -4.00 10.24 8.14
N SER A 191 -2.93 9.76 8.74
CA SER A 191 -1.80 9.20 8.00
C SER A 191 -1.17 8.01 8.71
N ASP A 192 -0.56 7.13 7.93
CA ASP A 192 0.34 6.09 8.39
C ASP A 192 1.46 5.89 7.35
N ARG A 193 2.51 5.18 7.74
CA ARG A 193 3.63 4.83 6.88
C ARG A 193 3.68 3.33 6.65
N ILE A 194 3.87 2.98 5.39
CA ILE A 194 3.97 1.60 4.93
C ILE A 194 5.37 1.35 4.39
N THR A 195 5.89 0.16 4.65
CA THR A 195 7.17 -0.31 4.15
C THR A 195 6.95 -1.41 3.13
N TYR A 196 7.50 -1.22 1.94
CA TYR A 196 7.69 -2.28 0.97
C TYR A 196 9.13 -2.78 1.04
N THR A 197 9.30 -4.09 1.09
CA THR A 197 10.62 -4.74 1.08
C THR A 197 10.66 -5.77 -0.04
N ALA A 198 11.56 -5.58 -0.99
CA ALA A 198 11.82 -6.57 -2.02
C ALA A 198 13.12 -7.31 -1.70
N THR A 199 13.09 -8.63 -1.74
CA THR A 199 14.25 -9.50 -1.46
C THR A 199 14.41 -10.49 -2.61
N ALA A 200 15.62 -10.61 -3.13
CA ALA A 200 15.94 -11.61 -4.14
C ALA A 200 15.80 -13.03 -3.56
N ASN A 201 15.22 -13.95 -4.31
CA ASN A 201 15.17 -15.36 -3.92
C ASN A 201 16.57 -15.98 -3.94
N PRO A 202 16.87 -16.91 -3.04
CA PRO A 202 18.16 -17.62 -3.00
C PRO A 202 18.39 -18.51 -4.22
#